data_38c4fc86921c049856441f070e2413e2
#
_entry.id   38c4fc86921c049856441f070e2413e2
#
_cell.length_a   1.000
_cell.length_b   1.000
_cell.length_c   1.000
_cell.angle_alpha   90.00
_cell.angle_beta   90.00
_cell.angle_gamma   90.00
#
_symmetry.space_group_name_H-M   'P 1'
#
loop_
_entity.id
_entity.type
_entity.pdbx_description
1 polymer ?
#
loop_
_entity_poly.entity_id
_entity_poly.type
_entity_poly.pdbx_seq_one_letter_code
_entity_poly.pdbx_strand_id
1 'polypeptide(L)'
;ANNKAENAGGSHEQVFVRNVIELHDKFMGYVNNCFEGHAVFQKALKEAFDIFLNKGVAGSPSAELLATFCDNILKKGGSEKLSDDAIEDSLEKVVKLLVFVSEKDLFAEFYRKKLSRRLLFDKSANDDHERSIISKLKQQCGGQFTSKMEGMVTDLTLAKENQASFDEYLAQNPNKNLGLSMSVQVLTTGFWPSYKSSDLTLPVEMARGVEAFKEFYQTKTKHRKLTWVFSLGSCIVNGKFSQKTIELVLGTYQIPLPQMDERKKVVEDVGKDRMFAIDAAIVRIMKSRKVLGYQQLITETVEQLSRMFKPDIKQIKKRIEDLISRDYLERDKENKQTFRYLA
;
A
#
# COMPACT_ATOMS: atom_id res chain seq x y z
N ALA A 1 23.93 17.36 -8.89
CA ALA A 1 23.00 18.47 -9.15
C ALA A 1 21.52 18.03 -9.04
N ASN A 2 21.20 16.71 -9.13
CA ASN A 2 19.81 16.23 -9.11
C ASN A 2 19.19 16.14 -7.70
N ASN A 3 19.99 16.06 -6.62
CA ASN A 3 19.46 15.98 -5.25
C ASN A 3 18.82 17.28 -4.70
N LYS A 4 19.00 18.43 -5.39
CA LYS A 4 18.38 19.69 -4.95
C LYS A 4 16.94 19.88 -5.45
N ALA A 5 16.56 19.25 -6.56
CA ALA A 5 15.19 19.36 -7.11
C ALA A 5 14.19 18.49 -6.35
N GLU A 6 14.60 17.28 -5.88
CA GLU A 6 13.74 16.40 -5.08
C GLU A 6 13.42 16.98 -3.70
N ASN A 7 14.36 17.73 -3.09
CA ASN A 7 14.11 18.36 -1.78
C ASN A 7 13.18 19.59 -1.84
N ALA A 8 13.07 20.25 -2.98
CA ALA A 8 12.16 21.40 -3.12
C ALA A 8 10.70 20.99 -3.26
N GLY A 9 10.40 19.88 -3.95
CA GLY A 9 9.04 19.35 -4.09
C GLY A 9 8.48 18.85 -2.76
N GLY A 10 9.25 18.08 -2.00
CA GLY A 10 8.81 17.53 -0.71
C GLY A 10 8.48 18.59 0.35
N SER A 11 9.08 19.78 0.28
CA SER A 11 8.78 20.89 1.18
C SER A 11 7.39 21.50 0.92
N HIS A 12 6.99 21.67 -0.34
CA HIS A 12 5.70 22.26 -0.70
C HIS A 12 4.53 21.34 -0.34
N GLU A 13 4.66 20.05 -0.57
CA GLU A 13 3.63 19.04 -0.25
C GLU A 13 3.38 18.97 1.25
N GLN A 14 4.44 19.02 2.06
CA GLN A 14 4.31 19.01 3.53
C GLN A 14 3.64 20.26 4.07
N VAL A 15 4.04 21.44 3.57
CA VAL A 15 3.42 22.71 3.95
C VAL A 15 1.93 22.71 3.60
N PHE A 16 1.57 22.18 2.42
CA PHE A 16 0.17 22.07 2.02
C PHE A 16 -0.64 21.23 3.01
N VAL A 17 -0.19 20.00 3.33
CA VAL A 17 -0.94 19.10 4.22
C VAL A 17 -1.08 19.72 5.63
N ARG A 18 -0.05 20.37 6.14
CA ARG A 18 -0.12 21.10 7.42
C ARG A 18 -1.14 22.21 7.41
N ASN A 19 -1.08 23.06 6.41
CA ASN A 19 -2.05 24.15 6.28
C ASN A 19 -3.48 23.63 6.20
N VAL A 20 -3.69 22.48 5.57
CA VAL A 20 -5.02 21.82 5.51
C VAL A 20 -5.42 21.30 6.89
N ILE A 21 -4.50 20.69 7.63
CA ILE A 21 -4.75 20.24 9.02
C ILE A 21 -5.12 21.45 9.91
N GLU A 22 -4.32 22.51 9.88
CA GLU A 22 -4.56 23.72 10.65
C GLU A 22 -5.90 24.38 10.29
N LEU A 23 -6.20 24.42 9.00
CA LEU A 23 -7.46 24.97 8.50
C LEU A 23 -8.66 24.15 9.00
N HIS A 24 -8.56 22.82 8.93
CA HIS A 24 -9.58 21.92 9.43
C HIS A 24 -9.80 22.11 10.95
N ASP A 25 -8.72 22.10 11.72
CA ASP A 25 -8.77 22.27 13.17
C ASP A 25 -9.36 23.63 13.56
N LYS A 26 -8.99 24.70 12.84
CA LYS A 26 -9.55 26.04 13.04
C LYS A 26 -11.05 26.10 12.81
N PHE A 27 -11.54 25.58 11.69
CA PHE A 27 -12.97 25.60 11.39
C PHE A 27 -13.77 24.65 12.27
N MET A 28 -13.21 23.48 12.60
CA MET A 28 -13.81 22.57 13.57
C MET A 28 -13.91 23.22 14.95
N GLY A 29 -12.89 24.00 15.35
CA GLY A 29 -12.92 24.82 16.55
C GLY A 29 -14.09 25.84 16.56
N TYR A 30 -14.36 26.50 15.45
CA TYR A 30 -15.51 27.37 15.34
C TYR A 30 -16.84 26.61 15.45
N VAL A 31 -16.96 25.48 14.78
CA VAL A 31 -18.16 24.64 14.85
C VAL A 31 -18.43 24.19 16.28
N ASN A 32 -17.39 23.75 17.00
CA ASN A 32 -17.57 23.26 18.38
C ASN A 32 -17.77 24.38 19.40
N ASN A 33 -16.98 25.47 19.33
CA ASN A 33 -16.92 26.47 20.36
C ASN A 33 -17.92 27.63 20.14
N CYS A 34 -18.21 27.98 18.86
CA CYS A 34 -19.11 29.09 18.55
C CYS A 34 -20.53 28.62 18.19
N PHE A 35 -20.64 27.37 17.66
CA PHE A 35 -21.92 26.81 17.21
C PHE A 35 -22.31 25.54 17.96
N GLU A 36 -21.70 25.26 19.11
CA GLU A 36 -22.01 24.15 20.02
C GLU A 36 -22.09 22.78 19.33
N GLY A 37 -21.28 22.59 18.29
CA GLY A 37 -21.27 21.35 17.50
C GLY A 37 -22.54 21.10 16.66
N HIS A 38 -23.29 22.15 16.32
CA HIS A 38 -24.57 22.01 15.61
C HIS A 38 -24.40 21.28 14.27
N ALA A 39 -25.24 20.27 14.02
CA ALA A 39 -25.15 19.35 12.89
C ALA A 39 -25.11 20.03 11.51
N VAL A 40 -25.80 21.16 11.32
CA VAL A 40 -25.79 21.92 10.06
C VAL A 40 -24.40 22.46 9.74
N PHE A 41 -23.69 23.01 10.72
CA PHE A 41 -22.34 23.54 10.52
C PHE A 41 -21.32 22.41 10.34
N GLN A 42 -21.46 21.29 11.05
CA GLN A 42 -20.65 20.09 10.82
C GLN A 42 -20.82 19.57 9.41
N LYS A 43 -22.06 19.51 8.91
CA LYS A 43 -22.37 19.08 7.54
C LYS A 43 -21.77 20.03 6.51
N ALA A 44 -21.94 21.35 6.69
CA ALA A 44 -21.40 22.36 5.78
C ALA A 44 -19.85 22.30 5.73
N LEU A 45 -19.20 22.12 6.88
CA LEU A 45 -17.76 21.95 6.95
C LEU A 45 -17.32 20.70 6.21
N LYS A 46 -18.01 19.57 6.42
CA LYS A 46 -17.75 18.32 5.70
C LYS A 46 -17.86 18.51 4.18
N GLU A 47 -18.95 19.08 3.71
CA GLU A 47 -19.16 19.31 2.27
C GLU A 47 -18.09 20.23 1.67
N ALA A 48 -17.66 21.27 2.39
CA ALA A 48 -16.58 22.15 1.95
C ALA A 48 -15.24 21.42 1.83
N PHE A 49 -14.86 20.57 2.80
CA PHE A 49 -13.64 19.78 2.75
C PHE A 49 -13.72 18.65 1.71
N ASP A 50 -14.88 18.02 1.53
CA ASP A 50 -15.10 17.04 0.44
C ASP A 50 -14.84 17.69 -0.93
N ILE A 51 -15.32 18.89 -1.18
CA ILE A 51 -15.07 19.60 -2.44
C ILE A 51 -13.61 20.03 -2.56
N PHE A 52 -13.04 20.58 -1.49
CA PHE A 52 -11.68 21.13 -1.49
C PHE A 52 -10.61 20.05 -1.71
N LEU A 53 -10.66 18.96 -0.92
CA LEU A 53 -9.65 17.90 -0.97
C LEU A 53 -9.72 17.05 -2.25
N ASN A 54 -10.84 17.04 -2.97
CA ASN A 54 -10.98 16.25 -4.20
C ASN A 54 -10.68 17.04 -5.50
N LYS A 55 -10.29 18.32 -5.38
CA LYS A 55 -9.84 19.12 -6.53
C LYS A 55 -8.41 18.82 -6.97
N GLY A 56 -7.61 18.20 -6.08
CA GLY A 56 -6.17 18.02 -6.30
C GLY A 56 -5.39 19.34 -6.24
N VAL A 57 -4.08 19.26 -6.07
CA VAL A 57 -3.18 20.42 -6.00
C VAL A 57 -1.98 20.20 -6.91
N ALA A 58 -1.71 21.16 -7.76
CA ALA A 58 -0.57 21.12 -8.69
C ALA A 58 -0.48 19.82 -9.51
N GLY A 59 -1.63 19.26 -9.88
CA GLY A 59 -1.70 18.01 -10.64
C GLY A 59 -1.51 16.73 -9.82
N SER A 60 -1.36 16.82 -8.48
CA SER A 60 -1.28 15.68 -7.57
C SER A 60 -2.60 15.46 -6.84
N PRO A 61 -3.10 14.22 -6.72
CA PRO A 61 -4.27 13.92 -5.92
C PRO A 61 -3.94 14.08 -4.43
N SER A 62 -4.90 14.57 -3.64
CA SER A 62 -4.72 14.73 -2.19
C SER A 62 -4.37 13.41 -1.48
N ALA A 63 -4.83 12.28 -2.02
CA ALA A 63 -4.46 10.95 -1.55
C ALA A 63 -2.94 10.71 -1.57
N GLU A 64 -2.26 11.11 -2.64
CA GLU A 64 -0.80 11.02 -2.77
C GLU A 64 -0.08 11.96 -1.80
N LEU A 65 -0.57 13.20 -1.67
CA LEU A 65 0.01 14.20 -0.78
C LEU A 65 -0.06 13.75 0.69
N LEU A 66 -1.21 13.23 1.13
CA LEU A 66 -1.39 12.68 2.47
C LEU A 66 -0.48 11.47 2.71
N ALA A 67 -0.38 10.54 1.76
CA ALA A 67 0.51 9.39 1.88
C ALA A 67 1.99 9.80 1.93
N THR A 68 2.38 10.85 1.18
CA THR A 68 3.74 11.41 1.18
C THR A 68 4.05 12.10 2.50
N PHE A 69 3.09 12.81 3.05
CA PHE A 69 3.22 13.43 4.36
C PHE A 69 3.45 12.39 5.45
N CYS A 70 2.63 11.32 5.50
CA CYS A 70 2.84 10.21 6.43
C CYS A 70 4.25 9.59 6.28
N ASP A 71 4.70 9.38 5.05
CA ASP A 71 6.03 8.82 4.79
C ASP A 71 7.16 9.69 5.36
N ASN A 72 7.04 11.00 5.21
CA ASN A 72 8.06 11.93 5.66
C ASN A 72 8.18 12.01 7.19
N ILE A 73 7.07 11.86 7.92
CA ILE A 73 7.10 11.86 9.38
C ILE A 73 7.47 10.50 9.98
N LEU A 74 7.22 9.40 9.24
CA LEU A 74 7.47 8.04 9.73
C LEU A 74 8.87 7.51 9.40
N LYS A 75 9.59 8.11 8.46
CA LYS A 75 10.92 7.63 8.06
C LYS A 75 12.04 8.19 8.94
N LYS A 76 13.08 7.38 9.17
CA LYS A 76 14.33 7.82 9.83
C LYS A 76 14.92 9.03 9.10
N GLY A 77 15.23 10.09 9.84
CA GLY A 77 15.81 11.31 9.26
C GLY A 77 14.85 12.09 8.37
N GLY A 78 13.56 11.95 8.58
CA GLY A 78 12.52 12.79 7.97
C GLY A 78 12.83 14.28 8.20
N SER A 79 12.19 15.14 7.40
CA SER A 79 12.52 16.58 7.36
C SER A 79 12.31 17.33 8.68
N GLU A 80 11.75 16.66 9.69
CA GLU A 80 11.45 17.26 10.99
C GLU A 80 11.73 16.30 12.14
N LYS A 81 12.39 16.86 13.17
CA LYS A 81 12.53 16.20 14.46
C LYS A 81 11.27 16.48 15.29
N LEU A 82 10.20 15.76 15.01
CA LEU A 82 8.98 15.80 15.80
C LEU A 82 9.14 14.89 17.02
N SER A 83 8.47 15.25 18.13
CA SER A 83 8.31 14.34 19.27
C SER A 83 7.32 13.22 18.90
N ASP A 84 7.39 12.10 19.61
CA ASP A 84 6.50 10.96 19.38
C ASP A 84 5.02 11.36 19.50
N ASP A 85 4.67 12.22 20.47
CA ASP A 85 3.32 12.75 20.64
C ASP A 85 2.87 13.61 19.46
N ALA A 86 3.77 14.43 18.91
CA ALA A 86 3.48 15.27 17.74
C ALA A 86 3.33 14.43 16.46
N ILE A 87 4.06 13.33 16.34
CA ILE A 87 3.91 12.35 15.25
C ILE A 87 2.52 11.70 15.36
N GLU A 88 2.15 11.20 16.54
CA GLU A 88 0.85 10.55 16.74
C GLU A 88 -0.33 11.49 16.49
N ASP A 89 -0.27 12.74 16.95
CA ASP A 89 -1.28 13.78 16.70
C ASP A 89 -1.39 14.05 15.17
N SER A 90 -0.25 14.20 14.49
CA SER A 90 -0.23 14.44 13.05
C SER A 90 -0.84 13.27 12.26
N LEU A 91 -0.52 12.03 12.63
CA LEU A 91 -1.08 10.83 12.01
C LEU A 91 -2.58 10.72 12.22
N GLU A 92 -3.07 11.04 13.43
CA GLU A 92 -4.50 11.06 13.73
C GLU A 92 -5.24 12.10 12.89
N LYS A 93 -4.68 13.29 12.73
CA LYS A 93 -5.26 14.36 11.92
C LYS A 93 -5.31 13.98 10.44
N VAL A 94 -4.27 13.33 9.91
CA VAL A 94 -4.28 12.81 8.54
C VAL A 94 -5.37 11.77 8.35
N VAL A 95 -5.56 10.85 9.30
CA VAL A 95 -6.64 9.85 9.23
C VAL A 95 -8.01 10.50 9.26
N LYS A 96 -8.20 11.58 10.05
CA LYS A 96 -9.43 12.39 10.04
C LYS A 96 -9.66 13.05 8.67
N LEU A 97 -8.62 13.62 8.04
CA LEU A 97 -8.73 14.22 6.72
C LEU A 97 -9.04 13.20 5.62
N LEU A 98 -8.61 11.95 5.78
CA LEU A 98 -8.89 10.89 4.81
C LEU A 98 -10.39 10.59 4.66
N VAL A 99 -11.22 10.96 5.63
CA VAL A 99 -12.68 10.84 5.53
C VAL A 99 -13.23 11.62 4.33
N PHE A 100 -12.63 12.79 4.05
CA PHE A 100 -13.05 13.70 2.98
C PHE A 100 -12.47 13.33 1.61
N VAL A 101 -11.52 12.40 1.54
CA VAL A 101 -10.90 11.96 0.29
C VAL A 101 -11.76 10.89 -0.36
N SER A 102 -12.20 11.12 -1.60
CA SER A 102 -13.04 10.19 -2.35
C SER A 102 -12.27 8.94 -2.81
N GLU A 103 -10.98 9.10 -3.13
CA GLU A 103 -10.11 8.05 -3.66
C GLU A 103 -9.19 7.48 -2.58
N LYS A 104 -9.79 6.87 -1.56
CA LYS A 104 -9.05 6.27 -0.43
C LYS A 104 -8.18 5.11 -0.85
N ASP A 105 -8.57 4.38 -1.87
CA ASP A 105 -7.81 3.28 -2.47
C ASP A 105 -6.48 3.75 -3.09
N LEU A 106 -6.45 4.95 -3.69
CA LEU A 106 -5.19 5.58 -4.12
C LEU A 106 -4.28 5.87 -2.94
N PHE A 107 -4.83 6.43 -1.86
CA PHE A 107 -4.05 6.63 -0.63
C PHE A 107 -3.46 5.30 -0.13
N ALA A 108 -4.27 4.24 -0.07
CA ALA A 108 -3.81 2.92 0.37
C ALA A 108 -2.64 2.40 -0.47
N GLU A 109 -2.70 2.52 -1.80
CA GLU A 109 -1.63 2.05 -2.68
C GLU A 109 -0.36 2.93 -2.61
N PHE A 110 -0.51 4.25 -2.54
CA PHE A 110 0.64 5.14 -2.33
C PHE A 110 1.28 4.88 -0.96
N TYR A 111 0.47 4.77 0.10
CA TYR A 111 0.96 4.49 1.44
C TYR A 111 1.64 3.11 1.50
N ARG A 112 1.03 2.07 0.93
CA ARG A 112 1.57 0.70 0.87
C ARG A 112 2.95 0.66 0.21
N LYS A 113 3.14 1.38 -0.91
CA LYS A 113 4.44 1.48 -1.58
C LYS A 113 5.50 2.17 -0.74
N LYS A 114 5.12 3.24 -0.05
CA LYS A 114 6.03 3.96 0.85
C LYS A 114 6.36 3.12 2.08
N LEU A 115 5.36 2.48 2.69
CA LEU A 115 5.52 1.55 3.79
C LEU A 115 6.46 0.40 3.42
N SER A 116 6.29 -0.23 2.25
CA SER A 116 7.17 -1.32 1.80
C SER A 116 8.64 -0.91 1.74
N ARG A 117 8.93 0.31 1.27
CA ARG A 117 10.30 0.84 1.24
C ARG A 117 10.85 1.09 2.65
N ARG A 118 10.04 1.64 3.57
CA ARG A 118 10.50 1.86 4.95
C ARG A 118 10.80 0.54 5.64
N LEU A 119 9.92 -0.44 5.48
CA LEU A 119 10.07 -1.75 6.11
C LEU A 119 11.25 -2.55 5.54
N LEU A 120 11.42 -2.63 4.22
CA LEU A 120 12.47 -3.42 3.58
C LEU A 120 13.88 -2.85 3.74
N PHE A 121 14.01 -1.53 3.84
CA PHE A 121 15.31 -0.86 3.92
C PHE A 121 15.60 -0.28 5.31
N ASP A 122 14.90 -0.75 6.35
CA ASP A 122 15.05 -0.29 7.74
C ASP A 122 15.03 1.25 7.87
N LYS A 123 14.11 1.87 7.12
CA LYS A 123 13.95 3.34 7.09
C LYS A 123 12.81 3.83 7.99
N SER A 124 12.11 2.95 8.67
CA SER A 124 11.10 3.33 9.65
C SER A 124 11.76 3.90 10.90
N ALA A 125 11.25 5.03 11.39
CA ALA A 125 11.77 5.65 12.60
C ALA A 125 11.38 4.87 13.84
N ASN A 126 10.15 4.34 13.88
CA ASN A 126 9.59 3.60 15.01
C ASN A 126 8.51 2.63 14.51
N ASP A 127 8.64 1.34 14.86
CA ASP A 127 7.69 0.29 14.49
C ASP A 127 6.30 0.50 15.16
N ASP A 128 6.25 1.13 16.34
CA ASP A 128 4.99 1.38 17.04
C ASP A 128 4.15 2.42 16.32
N HIS A 129 4.76 3.47 15.76
CA HIS A 129 4.05 4.44 14.95
C HIS A 129 3.50 3.83 13.66
N GLU A 130 4.23 2.89 13.02
CA GLU A 130 3.72 2.15 11.85
C GLU A 130 2.48 1.32 12.20
N ARG A 131 2.49 0.65 13.36
CA ARG A 131 1.34 -0.12 13.85
C ARG A 131 0.18 0.79 14.26
N SER A 132 0.47 1.91 14.89
CA SER A 132 -0.53 2.89 15.34
C SER A 132 -1.32 3.44 14.16
N ILE A 133 -0.66 3.92 13.10
CA ILE A 133 -1.37 4.46 11.94
C ILE A 133 -2.17 3.38 11.22
N ILE A 134 -1.66 2.15 11.07
CA ILE A 134 -2.41 1.05 10.47
C ILE A 134 -3.67 0.73 11.29
N SER A 135 -3.57 0.75 12.62
CA SER A 135 -4.72 0.56 13.51
C SER A 135 -5.77 1.67 13.35
N LYS A 136 -5.34 2.93 13.30
CA LYS A 136 -6.23 4.09 13.08
C LYS A 136 -6.91 4.02 11.72
N LEU A 137 -6.17 3.66 10.67
CA LEU A 137 -6.72 3.45 9.32
C LEU A 137 -7.74 2.30 9.30
N LYS A 138 -7.47 1.21 10.04
CA LYS A 138 -8.40 0.09 10.18
C LYS A 138 -9.71 0.49 10.83
N GLN A 139 -9.65 1.27 11.89
CA GLN A 139 -10.84 1.80 12.56
C GLN A 139 -11.66 2.70 11.64
N GLN A 140 -11.00 3.55 10.85
CA GLN A 140 -11.66 4.53 9.98
C GLN A 140 -12.17 3.95 8.66
N CYS A 141 -11.39 3.09 8.02
CA CYS A 141 -11.66 2.59 6.66
C CYS A 141 -12.01 1.09 6.62
N GLY A 142 -11.86 0.38 7.73
CA GLY A 142 -12.16 -1.05 7.85
C GLY A 142 -10.96 -1.97 7.55
N GLY A 143 -11.06 -3.23 8.00
CA GLY A 143 -9.96 -4.20 7.92
C GLY A 143 -9.57 -4.60 6.50
N GLN A 144 -10.49 -4.56 5.54
CA GLN A 144 -10.17 -4.84 4.14
C GLN A 144 -9.20 -3.80 3.56
N PHE A 145 -9.32 -2.54 3.98
CA PHE A 145 -8.45 -1.45 3.57
C PHE A 145 -7.00 -1.65 4.03
N THR A 146 -6.79 -2.14 5.25
CA THR A 146 -5.47 -2.29 5.88
C THR A 146 -4.86 -3.67 5.74
N SER A 147 -5.59 -4.66 5.25
CA SER A 147 -5.19 -6.08 5.23
C SER A 147 -3.82 -6.32 4.59
N LYS A 148 -3.52 -5.64 3.49
CA LYS A 148 -2.21 -5.74 2.81
C LYS A 148 -1.09 -5.12 3.67
N MET A 149 -1.34 -4.00 4.33
CA MET A 149 -0.36 -3.32 5.21
C MET A 149 -0.06 -4.15 6.46
N GLU A 150 -1.11 -4.68 7.09
CA GLU A 150 -0.99 -5.60 8.24
C GLU A 150 -0.21 -6.86 7.85
N GLY A 151 -0.50 -7.42 6.67
CA GLY A 151 0.22 -8.57 6.12
C GLY A 151 1.71 -8.30 5.92
N MET A 152 2.09 -7.11 5.44
CA MET A 152 3.49 -6.71 5.28
C MET A 152 4.23 -6.64 6.62
N VAL A 153 3.61 -6.06 7.65
CA VAL A 153 4.20 -6.00 9.01
C VAL A 153 4.34 -7.41 9.59
N THR A 154 3.34 -8.27 9.38
CA THR A 154 3.37 -9.67 9.81
C THR A 154 4.48 -10.44 9.12
N ASP A 155 4.66 -10.28 7.81
CA ASP A 155 5.75 -10.95 7.06
C ASP A 155 7.12 -10.60 7.63
N LEU A 156 7.37 -9.35 8.06
CA LEU A 156 8.65 -8.98 8.66
C LEU A 156 8.85 -9.54 10.06
N THR A 157 7.78 -9.69 10.83
CA THR A 157 7.87 -10.39 12.13
C THR A 157 8.23 -11.85 11.91
N LEU A 158 7.54 -12.52 10.97
CA LEU A 158 7.83 -13.91 10.59
C LEU A 158 9.21 -14.08 9.94
N ALA A 159 9.73 -13.05 9.25
CA ALA A 159 11.07 -13.10 8.66
C ALA A 159 12.15 -13.25 9.71
N LYS A 160 12.02 -12.59 10.88
CA LYS A 160 12.96 -12.74 12.01
C LYS A 160 12.94 -14.16 12.56
N GLU A 161 11.76 -14.76 12.72
CA GLU A 161 11.60 -16.14 13.18
C GLU A 161 12.13 -17.15 12.14
N ASN A 162 11.89 -16.91 10.87
CA ASN A 162 12.43 -17.73 9.78
C ASN A 162 13.94 -17.68 9.72
N GLN A 163 14.54 -16.50 9.95
CA GLN A 163 15.99 -16.34 9.98
C GLN A 163 16.60 -17.16 11.13
N ALA A 164 16.06 -17.04 12.34
CA ALA A 164 16.53 -17.84 13.48
C ALA A 164 16.45 -19.35 13.20
N SER A 165 15.33 -19.81 12.63
CA SER A 165 15.17 -21.23 12.26
C SER A 165 16.14 -21.66 11.14
N PHE A 166 16.48 -20.77 10.21
CA PHE A 166 17.46 -21.04 9.15
C PHE A 166 18.88 -21.14 9.71
N ASP A 167 19.23 -20.27 10.65
CA ASP A 167 20.53 -20.30 11.31
C ASP A 167 20.69 -21.60 12.11
N GLU A 168 19.66 -22.07 12.80
CA GLU A 168 19.66 -23.40 13.48
C GLU A 168 19.80 -24.55 12.47
N TYR A 169 19.10 -24.47 11.33
CA TYR A 169 19.20 -25.47 10.26
C TYR A 169 20.63 -25.56 9.72
N LEU A 170 21.31 -24.44 9.50
CA LEU A 170 22.72 -24.42 9.08
C LEU A 170 23.66 -24.99 10.15
N ALA A 171 23.41 -24.69 11.41
CA ALA A 171 24.20 -25.23 12.52
C ALA A 171 24.09 -26.77 12.63
N GLN A 172 22.90 -27.31 12.35
CA GLN A 172 22.66 -28.78 12.35
C GLN A 172 23.18 -29.47 11.07
N ASN A 173 23.51 -28.71 10.02
CA ASN A 173 23.98 -29.23 8.73
C ASN A 173 25.35 -28.61 8.35
N PRO A 174 26.48 -28.96 9.01
CA PRO A 174 27.79 -28.34 8.76
C PRO A 174 28.26 -28.43 7.30
N ASN A 175 27.81 -29.47 6.57
CA ASN A 175 28.12 -29.66 5.15
C ASN A 175 27.53 -28.61 4.25
N LYS A 176 26.57 -27.83 4.75
CA LYS A 176 25.89 -26.70 4.07
C LYS A 176 26.42 -25.33 4.49
N ASN A 177 27.59 -25.33 5.15
CA ASN A 177 28.21 -24.06 5.54
C ASN A 177 28.48 -23.20 4.31
N LEU A 178 27.88 -22.02 4.32
CA LEU A 178 27.88 -21.10 3.16
C LEU A 178 29.19 -20.33 3.02
N GLY A 179 29.99 -20.22 4.10
CA GLY A 179 31.19 -19.37 4.15
C GLY A 179 30.86 -17.86 4.08
N LEU A 180 29.57 -17.52 4.09
CA LEU A 180 29.06 -16.15 4.11
C LEU A 180 27.82 -16.04 5.01
N SER A 181 27.58 -14.85 5.56
CA SER A 181 26.34 -14.55 6.27
C SER A 181 25.25 -14.20 5.27
N MET A 182 24.07 -14.82 5.41
CA MET A 182 22.93 -14.61 4.54
C MET A 182 21.67 -14.37 5.36
N SER A 183 20.96 -13.29 5.04
CA SER A 183 19.65 -12.97 5.61
C SER A 183 18.60 -12.96 4.50
N VAL A 184 17.47 -13.63 4.76
CA VAL A 184 16.38 -13.75 3.78
C VAL A 184 15.06 -13.29 4.38
N GLN A 185 14.42 -12.36 3.69
CA GLN A 185 13.07 -11.92 4.03
C GLN A 185 12.06 -12.56 3.09
N VAL A 186 11.14 -13.35 3.62
CA VAL A 186 10.07 -13.99 2.84
C VAL A 186 8.86 -13.07 2.82
N LEU A 187 8.47 -12.67 1.62
CA LEU A 187 7.38 -11.74 1.37
C LEU A 187 6.19 -12.48 0.76
N THR A 188 5.00 -12.32 1.34
CA THR A 188 3.79 -12.96 0.81
C THR A 188 3.28 -12.20 -0.41
N THR A 189 3.20 -12.88 -1.56
CA THR A 189 2.62 -12.33 -2.79
C THR A 189 1.20 -11.80 -2.54
N GLY A 190 0.91 -10.59 -3.01
CA GLY A 190 -0.38 -9.92 -2.83
C GLY A 190 -0.41 -8.89 -1.70
N PHE A 191 0.43 -8.99 -0.68
CA PHE A 191 0.58 -7.92 0.32
C PHE A 191 1.54 -6.82 -0.18
N TRP A 192 2.67 -7.23 -0.72
CA TRP A 192 3.74 -6.34 -1.19
C TRP A 192 3.47 -5.81 -2.60
N PRO A 193 4.02 -4.65 -2.94
CA PRO A 193 4.04 -4.20 -4.33
C PRO A 193 4.68 -5.25 -5.25
N SER A 194 4.26 -5.28 -6.51
CA SER A 194 4.85 -6.19 -7.48
C SER A 194 6.29 -5.80 -7.80
N TYR A 195 7.23 -6.69 -7.49
CA TYR A 195 8.63 -6.53 -7.85
C TYR A 195 8.95 -7.37 -9.08
N LYS A 196 9.79 -6.83 -9.97
CA LYS A 196 10.26 -7.60 -11.12
C LYS A 196 11.22 -8.67 -10.63
N SER A 197 10.93 -9.92 -10.98
CA SER A 197 11.86 -11.01 -10.87
C SER A 197 12.56 -11.16 -12.24
N SER A 198 13.87 -11.26 -12.23
CA SER A 198 14.66 -11.59 -13.43
C SER A 198 15.71 -12.61 -13.05
N ASP A 199 16.01 -13.50 -13.98
CA ASP A 199 17.06 -14.47 -13.80
C ASP A 199 18.42 -13.74 -13.75
N LEU A 200 19.23 -14.12 -12.79
CA LEU A 200 20.56 -13.56 -12.59
C LEU A 200 21.53 -14.70 -12.34
N THR A 201 22.65 -14.66 -13.05
CA THR A 201 23.76 -15.56 -12.79
C THR A 201 24.51 -15.08 -11.55
N LEU A 202 24.30 -15.78 -10.45
CA LEU A 202 24.93 -15.45 -9.18
C LEU A 202 26.34 -16.05 -9.05
N PRO A 203 27.25 -15.42 -8.29
CA PRO A 203 28.49 -16.07 -7.82
C PRO A 203 28.19 -17.38 -7.11
N VAL A 204 29.12 -18.34 -7.16
CA VAL A 204 28.93 -19.71 -6.64
C VAL A 204 28.53 -19.71 -5.16
N GLU A 205 29.13 -18.85 -4.36
CA GLU A 205 28.84 -18.71 -2.91
C GLU A 205 27.41 -18.25 -2.67
N MET A 206 26.95 -17.26 -3.43
CA MET A 206 25.58 -16.75 -3.33
C MET A 206 24.56 -17.79 -3.83
N ALA A 207 24.88 -18.50 -4.94
CA ALA A 207 24.02 -19.56 -5.47
C ALA A 207 23.82 -20.69 -4.45
N ARG A 208 24.89 -21.10 -3.74
CA ARG A 208 24.80 -22.07 -2.64
C ARG A 208 23.88 -21.59 -1.52
N GLY A 209 23.97 -20.32 -1.13
CA GLY A 209 23.08 -19.74 -0.14
C GLY A 209 21.62 -19.79 -0.54
N VAL A 210 21.33 -19.40 -1.77
CA VAL A 210 19.98 -19.44 -2.36
C VAL A 210 19.41 -20.86 -2.31
N GLU A 211 20.19 -21.87 -2.73
CA GLU A 211 19.74 -23.27 -2.75
C GLU A 211 19.56 -23.83 -1.33
N ALA A 212 20.47 -23.53 -0.41
CA ALA A 212 20.35 -23.95 1.00
C ALA A 212 19.08 -23.38 1.67
N PHE A 213 18.77 -22.10 1.43
CA PHE A 213 17.54 -21.52 1.95
C PHE A 213 16.29 -22.12 1.31
N LYS A 214 16.32 -22.40 0.01
CA LYS A 214 15.21 -23.04 -0.71
C LYS A 214 14.91 -24.43 -0.15
N GLU A 215 15.93 -25.26 0.07
CA GLU A 215 15.78 -26.57 0.70
C GLU A 215 15.21 -26.45 2.11
N PHE A 216 15.78 -25.57 2.96
CA PHE A 216 15.25 -25.28 4.29
C PHE A 216 13.78 -24.90 4.25
N TYR A 217 13.41 -23.97 3.38
CA TYR A 217 12.03 -23.47 3.31
C TYR A 217 11.05 -24.54 2.82
N GLN A 218 11.48 -25.44 1.92
CA GLN A 218 10.67 -26.57 1.47
C GLN A 218 10.40 -27.59 2.59
N THR A 219 11.32 -27.77 3.55
CA THR A 219 11.05 -28.62 4.72
C THR A 219 9.97 -28.02 5.61
N LYS A 220 9.92 -26.68 5.71
CA LYS A 220 8.99 -25.95 6.56
C LYS A 220 7.61 -25.76 5.91
N THR A 221 7.55 -25.62 4.56
CA THR A 221 6.32 -25.29 3.85
C THR A 221 6.19 -26.09 2.54
N LYS A 222 5.32 -27.09 2.53
CA LYS A 222 5.14 -27.99 1.37
C LYS A 222 4.39 -27.39 0.18
N HIS A 223 3.61 -26.30 0.39
CA HIS A 223 2.67 -25.76 -0.61
C HIS A 223 3.02 -24.34 -1.08
N ARG A 224 4.15 -23.78 -0.69
CA ARG A 224 4.59 -22.44 -1.08
C ARG A 224 5.78 -22.51 -2.02
N LYS A 225 5.72 -21.74 -3.12
CA LYS A 225 6.81 -21.60 -4.08
C LYS A 225 7.56 -20.30 -3.78
N LEU A 226 8.88 -20.36 -3.65
CA LEU A 226 9.73 -19.18 -3.55
C LEU A 226 10.06 -18.64 -4.94
N THR A 227 10.02 -17.31 -5.07
CA THR A 227 10.52 -16.57 -6.21
C THR A 227 11.48 -15.51 -5.70
N TRP A 228 12.70 -15.50 -6.21
CA TRP A 228 13.72 -14.56 -5.76
C TRP A 228 13.57 -13.20 -6.40
N VAL A 229 13.68 -12.15 -5.58
CA VAL A 229 13.62 -10.74 -6.01
C VAL A 229 14.98 -10.11 -5.79
N PHE A 230 15.93 -10.40 -6.69
CA PHE A 230 17.31 -9.92 -6.58
C PHE A 230 17.44 -8.40 -6.67
N SER A 231 16.47 -7.72 -7.26
CA SER A 231 16.45 -6.25 -7.35
C SER A 231 16.35 -5.53 -6.01
N LEU A 232 15.88 -6.22 -4.96
CA LEU A 232 15.81 -5.71 -3.59
C LEU A 232 16.98 -6.18 -2.72
N GLY A 233 17.76 -7.13 -3.23
CA GLY A 233 18.89 -7.69 -2.50
C GLY A 233 20.09 -6.75 -2.46
N SER A 234 20.85 -6.83 -1.38
CA SER A 234 22.13 -6.16 -1.21
C SER A 234 23.18 -7.12 -0.70
N CYS A 235 24.44 -6.85 -0.99
CA CYS A 235 25.56 -7.59 -0.47
C CYS A 235 26.66 -6.64 0.03
N ILE A 236 27.39 -7.08 1.01
CA ILE A 236 28.58 -6.37 1.53
C ILE A 236 29.79 -7.12 0.99
N VAL A 237 30.64 -6.39 0.24
CA VAL A 237 31.87 -6.92 -0.36
C VAL A 237 33.07 -6.20 0.23
N ASN A 238 34.00 -6.96 0.75
CA ASN A 238 35.28 -6.43 1.24
C ASN A 238 36.28 -6.25 0.08
N GLY A 239 36.38 -5.03 -0.41
CA GLY A 239 37.35 -4.65 -1.43
C GLY A 239 38.74 -4.44 -0.82
N LYS A 240 39.73 -5.18 -1.30
CA LYS A 240 41.15 -4.96 -0.91
C LYS A 240 41.80 -3.96 -1.86
N PHE A 241 41.96 -2.75 -1.41
CA PHE A 241 42.64 -1.68 -2.15
C PHE A 241 44.02 -1.43 -1.55
N SER A 242 45.09 -1.67 -2.29
CA SER A 242 46.50 -1.50 -1.95
C SER A 242 46.90 -1.53 -0.47
N GLN A 243 46.42 -0.64 0.38
CA GLN A 243 46.75 -0.57 1.81
C GLN A 243 45.54 -0.60 2.74
N LYS A 244 44.31 -0.65 2.23
CA LYS A 244 43.08 -0.62 3.03
C LYS A 244 42.05 -1.60 2.52
N THR A 245 41.38 -2.29 3.43
CA THR A 245 40.16 -3.04 3.16
C THR A 245 38.97 -2.09 3.33
N ILE A 246 38.13 -1.97 2.35
CA ILE A 246 36.94 -1.11 2.36
C ILE A 246 35.72 -1.99 2.17
N GLU A 247 34.74 -1.85 3.05
CA GLU A 247 33.44 -2.48 2.90
C GLU A 247 32.60 -1.70 1.86
N LEU A 248 32.16 -2.39 0.83
CA LEU A 248 31.29 -1.86 -0.21
C LEU A 248 29.91 -2.48 -0.09
N VAL A 249 28.90 -1.64 0.14
CA VAL A 249 27.51 -2.08 0.11
C VAL A 249 27.00 -1.93 -1.31
N LEU A 250 26.71 -3.05 -1.96
CA LEU A 250 26.29 -3.10 -3.38
C LEU A 250 24.90 -3.71 -3.46
N GLY A 251 24.05 -3.20 -4.35
CA GLY A 251 22.83 -3.89 -4.75
C GLY A 251 23.17 -5.15 -5.53
N THR A 252 22.32 -6.18 -5.47
CA THR A 252 22.51 -7.42 -6.24
C THR A 252 22.56 -7.14 -7.76
N TYR A 253 21.88 -6.10 -8.20
CA TYR A 253 22.03 -5.53 -9.54
C TYR A 253 22.75 -4.17 -9.42
N GLN A 254 23.88 -4.02 -9.97
CA GLN A 254 24.53 -2.70 -10.13
C GLN A 254 23.94 -1.87 -11.26
N ILE A 255 22.70 -2.11 -11.64
CA ILE A 255 22.03 -1.37 -12.70
C ILE A 255 21.10 -0.36 -12.05
N PRO A 256 21.24 0.95 -12.33
CA PRO A 256 20.20 1.89 -11.96
C PRO A 256 18.92 1.46 -12.69
N LEU A 257 17.90 1.04 -11.94
CA LEU A 257 16.58 0.82 -12.49
C LEU A 257 16.13 2.15 -13.10
N PRO A 258 15.70 2.17 -14.38
CA PRO A 258 15.07 3.36 -14.91
C PRO A 258 13.94 3.75 -13.96
N GLN A 259 13.90 5.00 -13.54
CA GLN A 259 12.78 5.53 -12.75
C GLN A 259 11.51 5.35 -13.58
N MET A 260 10.80 4.25 -13.38
CA MET A 260 9.42 4.15 -13.87
C MET A 260 8.61 5.17 -13.07
N ASP A 261 7.80 5.93 -13.78
CA ASP A 261 6.82 6.84 -13.16
C ASP A 261 5.90 6.00 -12.26
N GLU A 262 6.30 5.90 -10.97
CA GLU A 262 5.60 5.10 -9.96
C GLU A 262 4.15 5.54 -9.81
N ARG A 263 3.91 6.82 -9.98
CA ARG A 263 2.57 7.41 -9.95
C ARG A 263 1.69 6.81 -11.03
N LYS A 264 2.17 6.74 -12.28
CA LYS A 264 1.43 6.17 -13.39
C LYS A 264 1.13 4.69 -13.16
N LYS A 265 2.11 3.95 -12.66
CA LYS A 265 1.95 2.52 -12.32
C LYS A 265 0.93 2.32 -11.17
N VAL A 266 0.97 3.17 -10.12
CA VAL A 266 -0.02 3.09 -9.02
C VAL A 266 -1.42 3.31 -9.55
N VAL A 267 -1.63 4.35 -10.36
CA VAL A 267 -2.95 4.67 -10.92
C VAL A 267 -3.47 3.53 -11.81
N GLU A 268 -2.59 2.92 -12.62
CA GLU A 268 -2.96 1.77 -13.46
C GLU A 268 -3.33 0.53 -12.64
N ASP A 269 -2.55 0.21 -11.60
CA ASP A 269 -2.79 -0.96 -10.73
C ASP A 269 -4.10 -0.78 -9.94
N VAL A 270 -4.33 0.43 -9.37
CA VAL A 270 -5.60 0.77 -8.70
C VAL A 270 -6.77 0.70 -9.68
N GLY A 271 -6.59 1.14 -10.93
CA GLY A 271 -7.61 1.02 -11.96
C GLY A 271 -8.05 -0.44 -12.19
N LYS A 272 -7.11 -1.39 -12.19
CA LYS A 272 -7.39 -2.83 -12.33
C LYS A 272 -8.11 -3.37 -11.08
N ASP A 273 -7.61 -3.03 -9.88
CA ASP A 273 -8.21 -3.47 -8.62
C ASP A 273 -9.65 -2.96 -8.47
N ARG A 274 -9.93 -1.72 -8.89
CA ARG A 274 -11.30 -1.16 -8.92
C ARG A 274 -12.23 -1.97 -9.82
N MET A 275 -11.77 -2.41 -11.00
CA MET A 275 -12.59 -3.25 -11.89
C MET A 275 -12.97 -4.58 -11.21
N PHE A 276 -12.03 -5.25 -10.57
CA PHE A 276 -12.29 -6.49 -9.84
C PHE A 276 -13.22 -6.27 -8.63
N ALA A 277 -13.06 -5.15 -7.92
CA ALA A 277 -13.94 -4.80 -6.81
C ALA A 277 -15.39 -4.56 -7.28
N ILE A 278 -15.57 -3.92 -8.44
CA ILE A 278 -16.91 -3.72 -9.03
C ILE A 278 -17.52 -5.07 -9.40
N ASP A 279 -16.78 -5.96 -10.08
CA ASP A 279 -17.26 -7.30 -10.43
C ASP A 279 -17.71 -8.08 -9.19
N ALA A 280 -16.86 -8.12 -8.17
CA ALA A 280 -17.16 -8.83 -6.94
C ALA A 280 -18.38 -8.27 -6.21
N ALA A 281 -18.59 -6.96 -6.22
CA ALA A 281 -19.77 -6.31 -5.65
C ALA A 281 -21.04 -6.70 -6.42
N ILE A 282 -21.03 -6.57 -7.75
CA ILE A 282 -22.16 -6.93 -8.61
C ILE A 282 -22.54 -8.41 -8.42
N VAL A 283 -21.57 -9.32 -8.49
CA VAL A 283 -21.81 -10.78 -8.31
C VAL A 283 -22.37 -11.07 -6.92
N ARG A 284 -21.87 -10.44 -5.86
CA ARG A 284 -22.36 -10.63 -4.49
C ARG A 284 -23.81 -10.17 -4.34
N ILE A 285 -24.14 -9.00 -4.87
CA ILE A 285 -25.50 -8.46 -4.86
C ILE A 285 -26.44 -9.39 -5.63
N MET A 286 -26.09 -9.75 -6.85
CA MET A 286 -26.92 -10.59 -7.71
C MET A 286 -27.07 -12.02 -7.19
N LYS A 287 -26.02 -12.58 -6.58
CA LYS A 287 -26.10 -13.89 -5.90
C LYS A 287 -27.11 -13.88 -4.74
N SER A 288 -27.18 -12.78 -4.00
CA SER A 288 -28.11 -12.60 -2.89
C SER A 288 -29.54 -12.33 -3.36
N ARG A 289 -29.71 -11.43 -4.34
CA ARG A 289 -31.02 -10.95 -4.79
C ARG A 289 -31.68 -11.83 -5.86
N LYS A 290 -30.87 -12.61 -6.61
CA LYS A 290 -31.25 -13.47 -7.74
C LYS A 290 -31.78 -12.71 -8.96
N VAL A 291 -32.67 -11.76 -8.79
CA VAL A 291 -33.24 -10.91 -9.85
C VAL A 291 -33.28 -9.48 -9.37
N LEU A 292 -32.78 -8.54 -10.16
CA LEU A 292 -32.70 -7.11 -9.79
C LEU A 292 -32.78 -6.20 -11.01
N GLY A 293 -33.47 -5.07 -10.85
CA GLY A 293 -33.53 -4.02 -11.88
C GLY A 293 -32.22 -3.26 -12.00
N TYR A 294 -31.92 -2.77 -13.21
CA TYR A 294 -30.69 -2.05 -13.53
C TYR A 294 -30.36 -0.90 -12.57
N GLN A 295 -31.35 -0.03 -12.29
CA GLN A 295 -31.15 1.13 -11.43
C GLN A 295 -30.78 0.73 -9.99
N GLN A 296 -31.48 -0.26 -9.49
CA GLN A 296 -31.28 -0.77 -8.13
C GLN A 296 -29.90 -1.45 -8.00
N LEU A 297 -29.49 -2.21 -9.02
CA LEU A 297 -28.16 -2.85 -9.04
C LEU A 297 -27.05 -1.82 -9.02
N ILE A 298 -27.16 -0.73 -9.76
CA ILE A 298 -26.19 0.38 -9.72
C ILE A 298 -26.16 1.00 -8.32
N THR A 299 -27.31 1.33 -7.74
CA THR A 299 -27.37 1.97 -6.42
C THR A 299 -26.72 1.09 -5.34
N GLU A 300 -27.10 -0.19 -5.24
CA GLU A 300 -26.52 -1.11 -4.27
C GLU A 300 -25.01 -1.32 -4.51
N THR A 301 -24.55 -1.34 -5.77
CA THR A 301 -23.12 -1.42 -6.10
C THR A 301 -22.35 -0.17 -5.63
N VAL A 302 -22.91 1.01 -5.88
CA VAL A 302 -22.30 2.28 -5.43
C VAL A 302 -22.24 2.32 -3.90
N GLU A 303 -23.31 1.94 -3.21
CA GLU A 303 -23.35 1.92 -1.75
C GLU A 303 -22.28 0.99 -1.15
N GLN A 304 -22.13 -0.24 -1.68
CA GLN A 304 -21.11 -1.18 -1.21
C GLN A 304 -19.69 -0.67 -1.40
N LEU A 305 -19.42 0.03 -2.50
CA LEU A 305 -18.08 0.48 -2.86
C LEU A 305 -17.73 1.87 -2.32
N SER A 306 -18.71 2.64 -1.87
CA SER A 306 -18.53 4.03 -1.40
C SER A 306 -17.54 4.18 -0.24
N ARG A 307 -17.31 3.12 0.53
CA ARG A 307 -16.31 3.09 1.62
C ARG A 307 -14.87 3.04 1.13
N MET A 308 -14.63 2.56 -0.08
CA MET A 308 -13.30 2.40 -0.67
C MET A 308 -13.00 3.47 -1.72
N PHE A 309 -13.90 3.64 -2.68
CA PHE A 309 -13.81 4.66 -3.74
C PHE A 309 -15.20 4.98 -4.28
N LYS A 310 -15.32 6.09 -5.00
CA LYS A 310 -16.56 6.46 -5.70
C LYS A 310 -16.54 5.83 -7.09
N PRO A 311 -17.32 4.77 -7.35
CA PRO A 311 -17.31 4.11 -8.66
C PRO A 311 -17.98 4.98 -9.72
N ASP A 312 -17.42 4.98 -10.94
CA ASP A 312 -18.05 5.62 -12.11
C ASP A 312 -19.17 4.71 -12.64
N ILE A 313 -20.36 5.28 -12.81
CA ILE A 313 -21.53 4.58 -13.33
C ILE A 313 -21.26 3.98 -14.72
N LYS A 314 -20.44 4.64 -15.56
CA LYS A 314 -20.05 4.11 -16.88
C LYS A 314 -19.21 2.84 -16.75
N GLN A 315 -18.33 2.79 -15.76
CA GLN A 315 -17.53 1.59 -15.47
C GLN A 315 -18.42 0.46 -14.95
N ILE A 316 -19.33 0.72 -13.99
CA ILE A 316 -20.29 -0.29 -13.52
C ILE A 316 -21.08 -0.87 -14.69
N LYS A 317 -21.59 -0.03 -15.58
CA LYS A 317 -22.32 -0.47 -16.77
C LYS A 317 -21.47 -1.39 -17.65
N LYS A 318 -20.23 -1.01 -17.94
CA LYS A 318 -19.30 -1.83 -18.73
C LYS A 318 -19.01 -3.18 -18.06
N ARG A 319 -18.89 -3.20 -16.73
CA ARG A 319 -18.66 -4.46 -15.97
C ARG A 319 -19.91 -5.35 -15.96
N ILE A 320 -21.10 -4.81 -15.90
CA ILE A 320 -22.34 -5.59 -16.04
C ILE A 320 -22.38 -6.27 -17.41
N GLU A 321 -22.10 -5.57 -18.51
CA GLU A 321 -22.07 -6.17 -19.86
C GLU A 321 -20.99 -7.27 -19.97
N ASP A 322 -19.82 -7.05 -19.35
CA ASP A 322 -18.75 -8.05 -19.31
C ASP A 322 -19.18 -9.30 -18.49
N LEU A 323 -19.88 -9.14 -17.38
CA LEU A 323 -20.42 -10.24 -16.60
C LEU A 323 -21.54 -11.00 -17.34
N ILE A 324 -22.31 -10.33 -18.18
CA ILE A 324 -23.27 -10.96 -19.07
C ILE A 324 -22.55 -11.80 -20.14
N SER A 325 -21.50 -11.23 -20.76
CA SER A 325 -20.70 -11.97 -21.77
C SER A 325 -19.96 -13.19 -21.23
N ARG A 326 -19.75 -13.26 -19.91
CA ARG A 326 -19.13 -14.37 -19.19
C ARG A 326 -20.14 -15.30 -18.52
N ASP A 327 -21.43 -15.20 -18.85
CA ASP A 327 -22.51 -16.04 -18.35
C ASP A 327 -22.71 -16.03 -16.81
N TYR A 328 -22.30 -14.98 -16.12
CA TYR A 328 -22.63 -14.76 -14.71
C TYR A 328 -24.01 -14.15 -14.52
N LEU A 329 -24.44 -13.33 -15.48
CA LEU A 329 -25.73 -12.63 -15.49
C LEU A 329 -26.41 -12.81 -16.84
N GLU A 330 -27.74 -12.78 -16.84
CA GLU A 330 -28.53 -12.67 -18.06
C GLU A 330 -29.54 -11.52 -17.94
N ARG A 331 -29.96 -10.97 -19.10
CA ARG A 331 -31.08 -10.04 -19.14
C ARG A 331 -32.38 -10.83 -19.11
N ASP A 332 -33.33 -10.37 -18.30
CA ASP A 332 -34.67 -10.96 -18.29
C ASP A 332 -35.33 -10.85 -19.68
N LYS A 333 -36.05 -11.91 -20.08
CA LYS A 333 -36.68 -12.00 -21.42
C LYS A 333 -37.82 -11.02 -21.60
N GLU A 334 -38.56 -10.73 -20.54
CA GLU A 334 -39.72 -9.84 -20.56
C GLU A 334 -39.32 -8.38 -20.32
N ASN A 335 -38.31 -8.16 -19.45
CA ASN A 335 -37.84 -6.80 -19.13
C ASN A 335 -36.31 -6.70 -19.25
N LYS A 336 -35.83 -6.15 -20.37
CA LYS A 336 -34.40 -5.97 -20.67
C LYS A 336 -33.65 -5.07 -19.67
N GLN A 337 -34.36 -4.36 -18.78
CA GLN A 337 -33.76 -3.57 -17.71
C GLN A 337 -33.62 -4.35 -16.39
N THR A 338 -33.97 -5.62 -16.40
CA THR A 338 -33.83 -6.52 -15.24
C THR A 338 -32.78 -7.57 -15.55
N PHE A 339 -31.94 -7.86 -14.55
CA PHE A 339 -30.91 -8.89 -14.63
C PHE A 339 -31.22 -10.06 -13.73
N ARG A 340 -30.83 -11.24 -14.15
CA ARG A 340 -30.93 -12.50 -13.40
C ARG A 340 -29.55 -13.08 -13.21
N TYR A 341 -29.32 -13.63 -12.03
CA TYR A 341 -28.08 -14.35 -11.71
C TYR A 341 -28.12 -15.77 -12.23
N LEU A 342 -27.08 -16.20 -12.98
CA LEU A 342 -27.01 -17.51 -13.62
C LEU A 342 -26.16 -18.53 -12.86
N ALA A 343 -25.11 -18.10 -12.16
CA ALA A 343 -24.14 -18.98 -11.50
C ALA A 343 -24.50 -19.35 -10.06
#